data_7912f5d70a49e0ad63b457a0fddec861
#
_entry.id   7912f5d70a49e0ad63b457a0fddec861
#
_cell.length_a   1.000
_cell.length_b   1.000
_cell.length_c   1.000
_cell.angle_alpha   90.00
_cell.angle_beta   90.00
_cell.angle_gamma   90.00
#
_symmetry.space_group_name_H-M   'P 1'
#
loop_
_entity.id
_entity.type
_entity.pdbx_description
1 polymer ?
#
loop_
_entity_poly.entity_id
_entity_poly.type
_entity_poly.pdbx_seq_one_letter_code
_entity_poly.pdbx_strand_id
1 'polypeptide(L)'
;MCIRDRYHWFPKMFGRMMNMKLGFAHFWLTLVCGYGVFFPMHFVGMAGAPRRYYEYSAFEFLNATADLNPVISVFAIVGALSQLLFLFNFFHSIFRGQRATENPWAANTLEWTTPIEHIHGNWPGALPEVHRWAYDYSNPAFDEDFVPQTVPLGDGEEAH
;
A
#
# COMPACT_ATOMS: atom_id res chain seq x y z
N MET A 1 -4.28 8.77 3.14
CA MET A 1 -3.52 8.13 2.05
C MET A 1 -2.65 7.05 2.66
N CYS A 2 -2.89 5.78 2.33
CA CYS A 2 -2.21 4.64 2.93
C CYS A 2 -0.78 4.46 2.37
N ILE A 3 0.11 3.82 3.14
CA ILE A 3 1.47 3.49 2.66
C ILE A 3 1.40 2.62 1.39
N ARG A 4 0.46 1.67 1.33
CA ARG A 4 0.17 0.88 0.14
C ARG A 4 -0.04 1.75 -1.10
N ASP A 5 -0.84 2.81 -1.00
CA ASP A 5 -1.14 3.70 -2.12
C ASP A 5 0.12 4.42 -2.60
N ARG A 6 1.07 4.71 -1.69
CA ARG A 6 2.36 5.29 -2.06
C ARG A 6 3.18 4.35 -2.95
N TYR A 7 3.25 3.06 -2.65
CA TYR A 7 3.93 2.09 -3.50
C TYR A 7 3.26 1.95 -4.86
N HIS A 8 1.92 1.92 -4.88
CA HIS A 8 1.14 1.74 -6.09
C HIS A 8 1.26 2.94 -7.04
N TRP A 9 1.10 4.16 -6.52
CA TRP A 9 1.11 5.37 -7.34
C TRP A 9 2.50 5.98 -7.55
N PHE A 10 3.53 5.48 -6.88
CA PHE A 10 4.89 6.00 -6.97
C PHE A 10 5.41 6.08 -8.40
N PRO A 11 5.19 5.06 -9.27
CA PRO A 11 5.59 5.12 -10.67
C PRO A 11 5.01 6.31 -11.41
N LYS A 12 3.73 6.60 -11.21
CA LYS A 12 3.07 7.75 -11.86
C LYS A 12 3.52 9.10 -11.29
N MET A 13 3.82 9.15 -9.98
CA MET A 13 4.24 10.39 -9.31
C MET A 13 5.68 10.80 -9.65
N PHE A 14 6.58 9.84 -9.76
CA PHE A 14 8.02 10.08 -9.86
C PHE A 14 8.69 9.42 -11.06
N GLY A 15 7.97 8.68 -11.88
CA GLY A 15 8.52 7.94 -13.00
C GLY A 15 9.51 6.84 -12.62
N ARG A 16 9.48 6.38 -11.37
CA ARG A 16 10.42 5.40 -10.82
C ARG A 16 9.71 4.37 -9.96
N MET A 17 10.34 3.21 -9.79
CA MET A 17 9.85 2.14 -8.92
C MET A 17 10.49 2.24 -7.54
N MET A 18 9.70 2.03 -6.49
CA MET A 18 10.22 1.80 -5.14
C MET A 18 10.84 0.42 -5.03
N ASN A 19 11.84 0.27 -4.15
CA ASN A 19 12.47 -1.03 -3.92
C ASN A 19 11.48 -1.98 -3.22
N MET A 20 11.06 -3.02 -3.95
CA MET A 20 10.08 -3.98 -3.46
C MET A 20 10.57 -4.81 -2.27
N LYS A 21 11.88 -5.14 -2.21
CA LYS A 21 12.43 -5.91 -1.08
C LYS A 21 12.34 -5.12 0.23
N LEU A 22 12.69 -3.83 0.19
CA LEU A 22 12.51 -2.94 1.35
C LEU A 22 11.02 -2.74 1.68
N GLY A 23 10.17 -2.70 0.66
CA GLY A 23 8.72 -2.63 0.82
C GLY A 23 8.17 -3.85 1.57
N PHE A 24 8.55 -5.05 1.18
CA PHE A 24 8.15 -6.28 1.87
C PHE A 24 8.68 -6.34 3.31
N ALA A 25 9.94 -5.97 3.53
CA ALA A 25 10.51 -5.91 4.87
C ALA A 25 9.73 -4.95 5.77
N HIS A 26 9.43 -3.75 5.27
CA HIS A 26 8.62 -2.77 5.98
C HIS A 26 7.20 -3.29 6.26
N PHE A 27 6.55 -3.92 5.27
CA PHE A 27 5.21 -4.48 5.43
C PHE A 27 5.17 -5.52 6.55
N TRP A 28 6.06 -6.52 6.51
CA TRP A 28 6.07 -7.59 7.52
C TRP A 28 6.42 -7.09 8.91
N LEU A 29 7.41 -6.19 9.03
CA LEU A 29 7.74 -5.58 10.30
C LEU A 29 6.55 -4.80 10.88
N THR A 30 5.90 -3.98 10.07
CA THR A 30 4.73 -3.21 10.50
C THR A 30 3.57 -4.13 10.90
N LEU A 31 3.31 -5.19 10.14
CA LEU A 31 2.25 -6.15 10.44
C LEU A 31 2.50 -6.87 11.76
N VAL A 32 3.69 -7.45 11.93
CA VAL A 32 4.06 -8.19 13.16
C VAL A 32 4.04 -7.25 14.36
N CYS A 33 4.62 -6.06 14.24
CA CYS A 33 4.61 -5.09 15.33
C CYS A 33 3.19 -4.59 15.65
N GLY A 34 2.36 -4.38 14.64
CA GLY A 34 0.96 -4.01 14.82
C GLY A 34 0.20 -5.07 15.64
N TYR A 35 0.33 -6.33 15.26
CA TYR A 35 -0.24 -7.43 16.05
C TYR A 35 0.37 -7.52 17.46
N GLY A 36 1.69 -7.35 17.59
CA GLY A 36 2.40 -7.36 18.87
C GLY A 36 1.98 -6.23 19.82
N VAL A 37 1.48 -5.12 19.29
CA VAL A 37 0.90 -4.03 20.08
C VAL A 37 -0.56 -4.29 20.40
N PHE A 38 -1.40 -4.44 19.36
CA PHE A 38 -2.85 -4.41 19.54
C PHE A 38 -3.41 -5.68 20.16
N PHE A 39 -2.84 -6.83 19.88
CA PHE A 39 -3.33 -8.10 20.42
C PHE A 39 -3.15 -8.21 21.95
N PRO A 40 -1.95 -7.94 22.54
CA PRO A 40 -1.82 -7.90 23.99
C PRO A 40 -2.64 -6.78 24.65
N MET A 41 -2.84 -5.64 23.97
CA MET A 41 -3.70 -4.57 24.49
C MET A 41 -5.15 -5.01 24.71
N HIS A 42 -5.63 -6.01 23.96
CA HIS A 42 -6.95 -6.59 24.19
C HIS A 42 -7.05 -7.20 25.60
N PHE A 43 -6.06 -7.97 26.02
CA PHE A 43 -6.04 -8.58 27.36
C PHE A 43 -5.93 -7.52 28.46
N VAL A 44 -5.11 -6.49 28.24
CA VAL A 44 -5.02 -5.36 29.19
C VAL A 44 -6.36 -4.63 29.28
N GLY A 45 -7.06 -4.44 28.15
CA GLY A 45 -8.38 -3.82 28.13
C GLY A 45 -9.46 -4.68 28.80
N MET A 46 -9.44 -5.99 28.59
CA MET A 46 -10.36 -6.93 29.25
C MET A 46 -10.14 -7.01 30.77
N ALA A 47 -8.91 -6.77 31.24
CA ALA A 47 -8.60 -6.64 32.65
C ALA A 47 -9.14 -5.35 33.28
N GLY A 48 -9.79 -4.48 32.53
CA GLY A 48 -10.41 -3.25 32.99
C GLY A 48 -9.51 -2.02 32.99
N ALA A 49 -8.42 -2.03 32.20
CA ALA A 49 -7.53 -0.87 32.09
C ALA A 49 -8.30 0.39 31.59
N PRO A 50 -8.34 1.47 32.38
CA PRO A 50 -9.03 2.69 31.97
C PRO A 50 -8.24 3.41 30.89
N ARG A 51 -8.90 4.28 30.13
CA ARG A 51 -8.23 5.18 29.19
C ARG A 51 -7.58 6.35 29.93
N ARG A 52 -6.42 6.80 29.43
CA ARG A 52 -5.77 8.06 29.85
C ARG A 52 -5.42 8.08 31.34
N TYR A 53 -4.97 6.97 31.88
CA TYR A 53 -4.46 6.92 33.25
C TYR A 53 -3.04 7.50 33.33
N TYR A 54 -2.71 8.08 34.49
CA TYR A 54 -1.39 8.65 34.74
C TYR A 54 -0.35 7.56 35.02
N GLU A 55 -0.73 6.58 35.85
CA GLU A 55 0.17 5.52 36.31
C GLU A 55 -0.57 4.20 36.37
N TYR A 56 0.07 3.16 35.84
CA TYR A 56 -0.51 1.82 35.78
C TYR A 56 -0.58 1.16 37.18
N SER A 57 0.44 1.40 38.05
CA SER A 57 0.55 0.86 39.38
C SER A 57 -0.51 1.39 40.35
N ALA A 58 -1.25 2.43 40.01
CA ALA A 58 -2.36 2.94 40.80
C ALA A 58 -3.55 1.96 40.92
N PHE A 59 -3.55 0.92 40.07
CA PHE A 59 -4.66 -0.04 40.01
C PHE A 59 -4.15 -1.46 40.29
N GLU A 60 -4.34 -1.96 41.53
CA GLU A 60 -3.88 -3.30 41.94
C GLU A 60 -4.44 -4.43 41.05
N PHE A 61 -5.68 -4.31 40.58
CA PHE A 61 -6.29 -5.31 39.70
C PHE A 61 -5.62 -5.44 38.31
N LEU A 62 -4.82 -4.48 37.91
CA LEU A 62 -4.07 -4.53 36.66
C LEU A 62 -2.70 -5.25 36.78
N ASN A 63 -2.29 -5.62 38.00
CA ASN A 63 -1.00 -6.29 38.21
C ASN A 63 -0.86 -7.60 37.43
N ALA A 64 -1.97 -8.32 37.21
CA ALA A 64 -1.96 -9.55 36.40
C ALA A 64 -1.60 -9.34 34.92
N THR A 65 -1.75 -8.13 34.42
CA THR A 65 -1.44 -7.77 33.02
C THR A 65 -0.29 -6.78 32.90
N ALA A 66 0.35 -6.43 34.02
CA ALA A 66 1.46 -5.47 34.05
C ALA A 66 2.63 -5.87 33.14
N ASP A 67 2.94 -7.17 33.10
CA ASP A 67 4.04 -7.72 32.29
C ASP A 67 3.82 -7.61 30.79
N LEU A 68 2.59 -7.37 30.36
CA LEU A 68 2.29 -7.14 28.93
C LEU A 68 2.73 -5.76 28.46
N ASN A 69 2.77 -4.76 29.33
CA ASN A 69 3.09 -3.38 28.95
C ASN A 69 4.52 -3.22 28.39
N PRO A 70 5.58 -3.80 28.98
CA PRO A 70 6.91 -3.77 28.39
C PRO A 70 6.95 -4.43 27.00
N VAL A 71 6.25 -5.54 26.82
CA VAL A 71 6.16 -6.24 25.53
C VAL A 71 5.49 -5.35 24.48
N ILE A 72 4.35 -4.76 24.80
CA ILE A 72 3.64 -3.81 23.93
C ILE A 72 4.56 -2.64 23.56
N SER A 73 5.31 -2.11 24.55
CA SER A 73 6.22 -0.98 24.32
C SER A 73 7.36 -1.34 23.37
N VAL A 74 7.95 -2.52 23.49
CA VAL A 74 8.99 -3.01 22.59
C VAL A 74 8.46 -3.10 21.16
N PHE A 75 7.30 -3.73 20.96
CA PHE A 75 6.69 -3.81 19.63
C PHE A 75 6.33 -2.42 19.08
N ALA A 76 5.86 -1.50 19.91
CA ALA A 76 5.56 -0.14 19.50
C ALA A 76 6.81 0.61 19.02
N ILE A 77 7.92 0.49 19.75
CA ILE A 77 9.20 1.12 19.40
C ILE A 77 9.74 0.52 18.09
N VAL A 78 9.78 -0.81 17.96
CA VAL A 78 10.24 -1.48 16.75
C VAL A 78 9.35 -1.12 15.56
N GLY A 79 8.03 -1.07 15.76
CA GLY A 79 7.07 -0.65 14.74
C GLY A 79 7.26 0.81 14.29
N ALA A 80 7.56 1.71 15.24
CA ALA A 80 7.90 3.10 14.92
C ALA A 80 9.22 3.19 14.13
N LEU A 81 10.25 2.45 14.53
CA LEU A 81 11.52 2.40 13.83
C LEU A 81 11.39 1.79 12.43
N SER A 82 10.48 0.83 12.22
CA SER A 82 10.23 0.26 10.91
C SER A 82 9.75 1.30 9.88
N GLN A 83 9.11 2.39 10.32
CA GLN A 83 8.70 3.48 9.42
C GLN A 83 9.89 4.21 8.79
N LEU A 84 11.06 4.17 9.42
CA LEU A 84 12.29 4.72 8.84
C LEU A 84 12.71 3.97 7.58
N LEU A 85 12.41 2.66 7.48
CA LEU A 85 12.64 1.89 6.26
C LEU A 85 11.79 2.41 5.10
N PHE A 86 10.52 2.76 5.39
CA PHE A 86 9.66 3.37 4.37
C PHE A 86 10.20 4.72 3.92
N LEU A 87 10.56 5.60 4.86
CA LEU A 87 11.11 6.91 4.54
C LEU A 87 12.40 6.80 3.73
N PHE A 88 13.31 5.93 4.16
CA PHE A 88 14.54 5.66 3.41
C PHE A 88 14.24 5.17 1.99
N ASN A 89 13.37 4.16 1.85
CA ASN A 89 12.99 3.62 0.55
C ASN A 89 12.34 4.68 -0.34
N PHE A 90 11.46 5.51 0.23
CA PHE A 90 10.77 6.58 -0.48
C PHE A 90 11.77 7.59 -1.07
N PHE A 91 12.62 8.18 -0.23
CA PHE A 91 13.59 9.20 -0.69
C PHE A 91 14.67 8.59 -1.59
N HIS A 92 15.20 7.41 -1.24
CA HIS A 92 16.17 6.73 -2.08
C HIS A 92 15.60 6.46 -3.48
N SER A 93 14.34 6.03 -3.58
CA SER A 93 13.71 5.69 -4.85
C SER A 93 13.40 6.90 -5.72
N ILE A 94 13.15 8.08 -5.15
CA ILE A 94 13.00 9.33 -5.91
C ILE A 94 14.28 9.63 -6.72
N PHE A 95 15.45 9.42 -6.11
CA PHE A 95 16.71 9.80 -6.74
C PHE A 95 17.39 8.64 -7.47
N ARG A 96 17.32 7.42 -6.93
CA ARG A 96 18.04 6.24 -7.42
C ARG A 96 17.18 5.03 -7.75
N GLY A 97 15.84 5.15 -7.69
CA GLY A 97 14.92 4.09 -8.08
C GLY A 97 15.06 3.72 -9.55
N GLN A 98 14.76 2.48 -9.88
CA GLN A 98 14.67 2.01 -11.26
C GLN A 98 13.59 2.82 -11.99
N ARG A 99 13.84 3.19 -13.25
CA ARG A 99 12.82 3.87 -14.07
C ARG A 99 11.61 2.97 -14.24
N ALA A 100 10.44 3.53 -14.04
CA ALA A 100 9.19 2.82 -14.25
C ALA A 100 8.81 2.85 -15.75
N THR A 101 8.16 1.79 -16.19
CA THR A 101 7.41 1.80 -17.47
C THR A 101 6.10 2.56 -17.27
N GLU A 102 5.41 2.89 -18.33
CA GLU A 102 4.13 3.60 -18.27
C GLU A 102 3.06 2.81 -17.49
N ASN A 103 3.03 1.49 -17.66
CA ASN A 103 2.14 0.57 -16.94
C ASN A 103 2.94 -0.55 -16.25
N PRO A 104 3.59 -0.29 -15.10
CA PRO A 104 4.45 -1.26 -14.44
C PRO A 104 3.69 -2.41 -13.77
N TRP A 105 2.37 -2.28 -13.63
CA TRP A 105 1.50 -3.27 -12.96
C TRP A 105 0.73 -4.13 -13.95
N ALA A 106 0.91 -3.91 -15.26
CA ALA A 106 0.11 -4.56 -16.30
C ALA A 106 -1.40 -4.46 -16.02
N ALA A 107 -1.87 -3.27 -15.64
CA ALA A 107 -3.26 -3.03 -15.27
C ALA A 107 -4.07 -2.58 -16.49
N ASN A 108 -5.32 -3.03 -16.60
CA ASN A 108 -6.22 -2.68 -17.71
C ASN A 108 -6.81 -1.28 -17.57
N THR A 109 -6.84 -0.76 -16.35
CA THR A 109 -7.57 0.47 -16.00
C THR A 109 -6.98 1.71 -16.65
N LEU A 110 -7.86 2.66 -16.92
CA LEU A 110 -7.58 3.86 -17.72
C LEU A 110 -6.48 4.75 -17.12
N GLU A 111 -6.36 4.81 -15.81
CA GLU A 111 -5.31 5.58 -15.12
C GLU A 111 -3.88 5.15 -15.47
N TRP A 112 -3.70 3.89 -15.91
CA TRP A 112 -2.38 3.38 -16.32
C TRP A 112 -2.05 3.63 -17.79
N THR A 113 -2.99 4.17 -18.56
CA THR A 113 -2.75 4.64 -19.93
C THR A 113 -2.26 6.09 -19.98
N THR A 114 -2.34 6.83 -18.85
CA THR A 114 -1.85 8.22 -18.80
C THR A 114 -0.34 8.29 -18.89
N PRO A 115 0.25 9.28 -19.58
CA PRO A 115 1.71 9.47 -19.61
C PRO A 115 2.25 9.88 -18.23
N ILE A 116 3.53 9.58 -17.98
CA ILE A 116 4.28 10.05 -16.81
C ILE A 116 4.87 11.42 -17.13
N GLU A 117 4.04 12.42 -17.29
CA GLU A 117 4.45 13.78 -17.62
C GLU A 117 3.67 14.81 -16.80
N HIS A 118 4.30 15.95 -16.54
CA HIS A 118 3.63 17.09 -15.90
C HIS A 118 2.82 17.86 -16.95
N ILE A 119 1.60 17.40 -17.18
CA ILE A 119 0.66 18.07 -18.10
C ILE A 119 -0.53 18.62 -17.32
N HIS A 120 -1.21 19.59 -17.89
CA HIS A 120 -2.49 20.04 -17.34
C HIS A 120 -3.59 19.10 -17.82
N GLY A 121 -4.14 18.33 -16.91
CA GLY A 121 -5.04 17.20 -17.20
C GLY A 121 -4.31 15.85 -17.16
N ASN A 122 -5.00 14.80 -17.61
CA ASN A 122 -4.48 13.43 -17.59
C ASN A 122 -3.94 12.97 -18.95
N TRP A 123 -4.37 13.61 -20.05
CA TRP A 123 -3.95 13.30 -21.40
C TRP A 123 -3.60 14.58 -22.16
N PRO A 124 -2.55 14.56 -22.98
CA PRO A 124 -2.11 15.74 -23.72
C PRO A 124 -3.00 16.11 -24.91
N GLY A 125 -4.02 15.31 -25.24
CA GLY A 125 -4.90 15.49 -26.39
C GLY A 125 -6.34 15.09 -26.10
N ALA A 126 -6.98 14.46 -27.09
CA ALA A 126 -8.33 13.93 -26.94
C ALA A 126 -8.39 12.86 -25.85
N LEU A 127 -9.53 12.79 -25.17
CA LEU A 127 -9.75 11.72 -24.20
C LEU A 127 -9.73 10.36 -24.90
N PRO A 128 -9.10 9.33 -24.30
CA PRO A 128 -9.09 8.00 -24.87
C PRO A 128 -10.50 7.42 -24.91
N GLU A 129 -10.82 6.72 -25.96
CA GLU A 129 -12.07 5.98 -26.09
C GLU A 129 -11.96 4.66 -25.29
N VAL A 130 -13.00 4.34 -24.52
CA VAL A 130 -13.06 3.14 -23.69
C VAL A 130 -13.98 2.13 -24.36
N HIS A 131 -13.43 0.97 -24.70
CA HIS A 131 -14.14 -0.10 -25.39
C HIS A 131 -14.51 -1.28 -24.50
N ARG A 132 -13.88 -1.39 -23.30
CA ARG A 132 -14.02 -2.55 -22.44
C ARG A 132 -14.14 -2.18 -20.98
N TRP A 133 -14.65 -3.09 -20.19
CA TRP A 133 -14.73 -2.93 -18.74
C TRP A 133 -13.35 -2.95 -18.09
N ALA A 134 -13.21 -2.21 -16.97
CA ALA A 134 -11.95 -2.05 -16.25
C ALA A 134 -11.36 -3.35 -15.68
N TYR A 135 -12.20 -4.35 -15.44
CA TYR A 135 -11.82 -5.64 -14.84
C TYR A 135 -11.96 -6.81 -15.81
N ASP A 136 -11.87 -6.54 -17.10
CA ASP A 136 -11.90 -7.54 -18.16
C ASP A 136 -10.53 -8.23 -18.25
N TYR A 137 -10.24 -9.08 -17.27
CA TYR A 137 -9.03 -9.90 -17.20
C TYR A 137 -9.27 -11.27 -17.80
N SER A 138 -8.20 -11.86 -18.37
CA SER A 138 -8.23 -13.21 -18.94
C SER A 138 -9.33 -13.42 -19.98
N ASN A 139 -9.57 -12.41 -20.80
CA ASN A 139 -10.54 -12.50 -21.88
C ASN A 139 -9.98 -13.42 -23.00
N PRO A 140 -10.72 -14.46 -23.42
CA PRO A 140 -10.25 -15.41 -24.44
C PRO A 140 -10.01 -14.80 -25.83
N ALA A 141 -10.50 -13.58 -26.08
CA ALA A 141 -10.25 -12.84 -27.31
C ALA A 141 -8.80 -12.32 -27.43
N PHE A 142 -8.04 -12.34 -26.36
CA PHE A 142 -6.67 -11.83 -26.32
C PHE A 142 -5.70 -12.89 -25.82
N ASP A 143 -4.50 -12.91 -26.42
CA ASP A 143 -3.42 -13.80 -25.99
C ASP A 143 -2.82 -13.37 -24.62
N GLU A 144 -3.03 -12.11 -24.21
CA GLU A 144 -2.52 -11.54 -22.97
C GLU A 144 -3.62 -11.39 -21.93
N ASP A 145 -3.32 -11.69 -20.66
CA ASP A 145 -4.27 -11.54 -19.55
C ASP A 145 -4.66 -10.07 -19.28
N PHE A 146 -3.76 -9.15 -19.59
CA PHE A 146 -3.90 -7.73 -19.29
C PHE A 146 -3.81 -6.89 -20.55
N VAL A 147 -4.94 -6.40 -21.00
CA VAL A 147 -5.04 -5.53 -22.18
C VAL A 147 -5.73 -4.23 -21.78
N PRO A 148 -5.18 -3.05 -22.13
CA PRO A 148 -5.78 -1.75 -21.77
C PRO A 148 -7.23 -1.62 -22.24
N GLN A 149 -8.07 -0.91 -21.47
CA GLN A 149 -9.48 -0.64 -21.81
C GLN A 149 -9.67 0.10 -23.15
N THR A 150 -8.63 0.75 -23.63
CA THR A 150 -8.62 1.52 -24.90
C THR A 150 -8.44 0.64 -26.13
N VAL A 151 -8.15 -0.64 -25.96
CA VAL A 151 -8.04 -1.59 -27.08
C VAL A 151 -9.44 -2.15 -27.37
N PRO A 152 -9.97 -1.96 -28.61
CA PRO A 152 -11.28 -2.51 -28.96
C PRO A 152 -11.28 -4.04 -29.00
N LEU A 153 -12.42 -4.63 -28.75
CA LEU A 153 -12.68 -6.05 -29.08
C LEU A 153 -12.62 -6.20 -30.60
N GLY A 154 -12.12 -7.35 -31.09
CA GLY A 154 -12.15 -7.68 -32.51
C GLY A 154 -13.59 -7.72 -33.04
N ASP A 155 -13.77 -7.43 -34.34
CA ASP A 155 -15.07 -7.41 -35.00
C ASP A 155 -15.80 -8.74 -34.81
N GLY A 156 -16.74 -8.81 -33.88
CA GLY A 156 -17.60 -9.99 -33.63
C GLY A 156 -17.90 -10.32 -32.15
N GLU A 157 -17.25 -9.65 -31.18
CA GLU A 157 -17.51 -9.90 -29.75
C GLU A 157 -18.14 -8.69 -29.07
N GLU A 158 -19.36 -8.89 -28.57
CA GLU A 158 -20.04 -7.89 -27.72
C GLU A 158 -19.41 -7.84 -26.34
N ALA A 159 -19.19 -6.63 -25.83
CA ALA A 159 -18.76 -6.40 -24.46
C ALA A 159 -19.82 -6.93 -23.49
N HIS A 160 -19.46 -7.85 -22.63
CA HIS A 160 -20.31 -8.35 -21.52
C HIS A 160 -20.26 -7.44 -20.31
#